data_5eee30b09c9b04a7fe836661ce379af4
#
_entry.id   5eee30b09c9b04a7fe836661ce379af4
#
_cell.length_a   1.000
_cell.length_b   1.000
_cell.length_c   1.000
_cell.angle_alpha   90.00
_cell.angle_beta   90.00
_cell.angle_gamma   90.00
#
_symmetry.space_group_name_H-M   'P 1'
#
loop_
_entity.id
_entity.type
_entity.pdbx_description
1 polymer ?
#
loop_
_entity_poly.entity_id
_entity_poly.type
_entity_poly.pdbx_seq_one_letter_code
_entity_poly.pdbx_strand_id
1 'polypeptide(L)'
;MAQAADRAAAALYQQVRVTPKLIQLPSLRGVGAGAVATSQLPVGVTYHAITLRCMIGAAEATAAQILAQVSRIKLTLNGDPKIDASATELAAIDRHWRTRNSVDPVGHGGILTVWLARPELQEIDGQDGPAWGTADVNSLTLDVTLAGGATIDSIDLRAWITKGEPLGRHICIRRLTDSMGAAGDKVVSDFQNPNAEYQLLALHIDKSGGLGNLITAITLKADQNEEWDGPYANLQALFAPYGLTQVANWTHLPFAFRGRPLDS
;
A
#
# COMPACT_ATOMS: atom_id res chain seq x y z
N MET A 1 26.08 -10.92 -35.81
CA MET A 1 24.74 -10.32 -36.03
C MET A 1 23.88 -10.40 -34.75
N ALA A 2 23.86 -11.47 -33.98
CA ALA A 2 23.10 -11.57 -32.72
C ALA A 2 23.45 -10.49 -31.69
N GLN A 3 24.74 -10.23 -31.44
CA GLN A 3 25.17 -9.20 -30.48
C GLN A 3 24.75 -7.75 -30.85
N ALA A 4 24.56 -7.45 -32.14
CA ALA A 4 24.10 -6.13 -32.58
C ALA A 4 22.57 -5.98 -32.34
N ALA A 5 21.81 -7.07 -32.50
CA ALA A 5 20.39 -7.09 -32.22
C ALA A 5 20.10 -6.96 -30.70
N ASP A 6 20.89 -7.65 -29.86
CA ASP A 6 20.77 -7.55 -28.40
C ASP A 6 21.14 -6.14 -27.88
N ARG A 7 22.17 -5.50 -28.48
CA ARG A 7 22.51 -4.12 -28.13
C ARG A 7 21.47 -3.12 -28.61
N ALA A 8 20.85 -3.34 -29.76
CA ALA A 8 19.77 -2.50 -30.26
C ALA A 8 18.49 -2.69 -29.40
N ALA A 9 18.16 -3.90 -29.01
CA ALA A 9 17.07 -4.18 -28.08
C ALA A 9 17.32 -3.53 -26.72
N ALA A 10 18.53 -3.70 -26.15
CA ALA A 10 18.89 -3.05 -24.88
C ALA A 10 18.87 -1.52 -24.97
N ALA A 11 19.29 -0.94 -26.11
CA ALA A 11 19.23 0.51 -26.34
C ALA A 11 17.77 0.99 -26.51
N LEU A 12 16.91 0.21 -27.15
CA LEU A 12 15.47 0.51 -27.22
C LEU A 12 14.82 0.44 -25.83
N TYR A 13 15.16 -0.55 -25.01
CA TYR A 13 14.69 -0.63 -23.62
C TYR A 13 15.17 0.55 -22.78
N GLN A 14 16.37 1.05 -23.00
CA GLN A 14 16.87 2.25 -22.29
C GLN A 14 16.23 3.57 -22.79
N GLN A 15 15.75 3.64 -24.02
CA GLN A 15 15.11 4.85 -24.56
C GLN A 15 13.66 5.05 -24.14
N VAL A 16 13.00 4.05 -23.57
CA VAL A 16 11.59 4.11 -23.17
C VAL A 16 11.41 4.34 -21.66
N ARG A 17 12.44 4.73 -20.94
CA ARG A 17 12.24 5.20 -19.56
C ARG A 17 11.47 6.51 -19.57
N VAL A 18 10.16 6.43 -19.53
CA VAL A 18 9.32 7.59 -19.26
C VAL A 18 9.53 7.95 -17.79
N THR A 19 10.34 8.98 -17.56
CA THR A 19 10.58 9.49 -16.21
C THR A 19 9.24 9.89 -15.58
N PRO A 20 8.88 9.37 -14.39
CA PRO A 20 7.68 9.79 -13.72
C PRO A 20 7.65 11.30 -13.51
N LYS A 21 6.51 11.92 -13.77
CA LYS A 21 6.28 13.35 -13.55
C LYS A 21 5.45 13.53 -12.29
N LEU A 22 5.83 14.51 -11.47
CA LEU A 22 5.00 14.95 -10.36
C LEU A 22 3.99 15.98 -10.89
N ILE A 23 2.70 15.65 -10.77
CA ILE A 23 1.61 16.55 -11.16
C ILE A 23 0.75 16.91 -9.96
N GLN A 24 0.11 18.07 -10.02
CA GLN A 24 -0.95 18.42 -9.09
C GLN A 24 -2.26 17.77 -9.53
N LEU A 25 -2.96 17.19 -8.58
CA LEU A 25 -4.27 16.56 -8.78
C LEU A 25 -5.41 17.53 -8.40
N PRO A 26 -6.66 17.27 -8.81
CA PRO A 26 -7.81 18.02 -8.37
C PRO A 26 -7.93 18.02 -6.84
N SER A 27 -8.31 19.16 -6.28
CA SER A 27 -8.45 19.36 -4.84
C SER A 27 -9.52 18.46 -4.24
N LEU A 28 -9.27 17.96 -3.02
CA LEU A 28 -10.28 17.29 -2.21
C LEU A 28 -11.39 18.26 -1.83
N ARG A 29 -12.63 17.81 -1.95
CA ARG A 29 -13.82 18.56 -1.51
C ARG A 29 -14.30 18.00 -0.18
N GLY A 30 -14.66 18.88 0.75
CA GLY A 30 -15.23 18.48 2.03
C GLY A 30 -14.18 18.14 3.09
N VAL A 31 -12.98 18.72 3.04
CA VAL A 31 -11.97 18.54 4.09
C VAL A 31 -12.49 19.20 5.39
N GLY A 32 -12.54 18.41 6.47
CA GLY A 32 -13.01 18.86 7.78
C GLY A 32 -13.09 17.73 8.80
N ALA A 33 -13.20 18.08 10.07
CA ALA A 33 -13.29 17.12 11.16
C ALA A 33 -14.49 16.17 11.00
N GLY A 34 -14.26 14.88 11.09
CA GLY A 34 -15.29 13.83 10.94
C GLY A 34 -15.86 13.70 9.52
N ALA A 35 -15.34 14.44 8.55
CA ALA A 35 -15.85 14.43 7.19
C ALA A 35 -15.09 13.42 6.29
N VAL A 36 -15.74 13.07 5.19
CA VAL A 36 -15.12 12.36 4.08
C VAL A 36 -14.86 13.36 2.96
N ALA A 37 -13.59 13.63 2.73
CA ALA A 37 -13.16 14.48 1.62
C ALA A 37 -12.93 13.64 0.37
N THR A 38 -13.52 14.05 -0.75
CA THR A 38 -13.52 13.27 -2.00
C THR A 38 -12.89 14.05 -3.15
N SER A 39 -12.12 13.37 -3.98
CA SER A 39 -11.63 13.88 -5.27
C SER A 39 -11.74 12.83 -6.34
N GLN A 40 -12.22 13.24 -7.52
CA GLN A 40 -12.16 12.43 -8.72
C GLN A 40 -10.82 12.66 -9.41
N LEU A 41 -10.04 11.61 -9.57
CA LEU A 41 -8.71 11.67 -10.14
C LEU A 41 -8.76 11.50 -11.67
N PRO A 42 -7.85 12.17 -12.41
CA PRO A 42 -7.75 12.00 -13.86
C PRO A 42 -7.46 10.54 -14.24
N VAL A 43 -8.09 10.06 -15.29
CA VAL A 43 -7.80 8.76 -15.92
C VAL A 43 -7.00 8.96 -17.20
N GLY A 44 -6.47 7.87 -17.78
CA GLY A 44 -5.64 7.93 -18.98
C GLY A 44 -4.14 8.15 -18.69
N VAL A 45 -3.72 8.01 -17.44
CA VAL A 45 -2.31 8.06 -16.98
C VAL A 45 -1.99 6.81 -16.17
N THR A 46 -0.71 6.54 -15.95
CA THR A 46 -0.26 5.47 -15.04
C THR A 46 0.23 6.09 -13.73
N TYR A 47 -0.38 5.70 -12.63
CA TYR A 47 -0.07 6.18 -11.28
C TYR A 47 0.96 5.29 -10.59
N HIS A 48 2.06 5.88 -10.11
CA HIS A 48 3.07 5.19 -9.30
C HIS A 48 2.89 5.49 -7.81
N ALA A 49 2.50 6.70 -7.47
CA ALA A 49 2.19 7.11 -6.11
C ALA A 49 1.25 8.31 -6.09
N ILE A 50 0.45 8.42 -5.04
CA ILE A 50 -0.36 9.59 -4.72
C ILE A 50 0.13 10.14 -3.39
N THR A 51 0.44 11.43 -3.34
CA THR A 51 0.89 12.11 -2.13
C THR A 51 -0.17 13.08 -1.63
N LEU A 52 -0.42 13.02 -0.33
CA LEU A 52 -1.35 13.88 0.41
C LEU A 52 -0.51 14.77 1.33
N ARG A 53 -0.40 16.05 1.00
CA ARG A 53 0.24 17.04 1.87
C ARG A 53 -0.83 17.66 2.75
N CYS A 54 -0.79 17.34 4.04
CA CYS A 54 -1.76 17.75 5.02
C CYS A 54 -1.32 19.05 5.73
N MET A 55 -2.21 20.02 5.81
CA MET A 55 -1.94 21.31 6.42
C MET A 55 -2.86 21.55 7.63
N ILE A 56 -2.34 22.30 8.59
CA ILE A 56 -3.08 22.83 9.74
C ILE A 56 -2.83 24.34 9.78
N GLY A 57 -3.77 25.12 9.33
CA GLY A 57 -3.56 26.54 9.04
C GLY A 57 -2.47 26.74 7.99
N ALA A 58 -1.46 27.54 8.32
CA ALA A 58 -0.32 27.79 7.42
C ALA A 58 0.85 26.79 7.60
N ALA A 59 0.74 25.83 8.54
CA ALA A 59 1.81 24.89 8.85
C ALA A 59 1.50 23.49 8.30
N GLU A 60 2.56 22.75 7.99
CA GLU A 60 2.43 21.34 7.66
C GLU A 60 2.09 20.52 8.91
N ALA A 61 1.17 19.57 8.76
CA ALA A 61 0.85 18.63 9.83
C ALA A 61 2.07 17.73 10.12
N THR A 62 2.30 17.41 11.40
CA THR A 62 3.34 16.45 11.78
C THR A 62 2.93 15.03 11.41
N ALA A 63 3.90 14.12 11.31
CA ALA A 63 3.65 12.70 11.08
C ALA A 63 2.64 12.13 12.09
N ALA A 64 2.80 12.43 13.38
CA ALA A 64 1.90 11.97 14.42
C ALA A 64 0.46 12.50 14.24
N GLN A 65 0.32 13.75 13.81
CA GLN A 65 -1.01 14.34 13.52
C GLN A 65 -1.68 13.67 12.32
N ILE A 66 -0.93 13.37 11.25
CA ILE A 66 -1.47 12.68 10.07
C ILE A 66 -1.93 11.28 10.46
N LEU A 67 -1.09 10.52 11.17
CA LEU A 67 -1.42 9.15 11.61
C LEU A 67 -2.67 9.12 12.51
N ALA A 68 -2.82 10.12 13.39
CA ALA A 68 -3.96 10.20 14.29
C ALA A 68 -5.24 10.72 13.61
N GLN A 69 -5.12 11.58 12.60
CA GLN A 69 -6.25 12.33 12.05
C GLN A 69 -6.77 11.78 10.72
N VAL A 70 -5.94 11.11 9.91
CA VAL A 70 -6.39 10.46 8.67
C VAL A 70 -6.80 9.03 8.99
N SER A 71 -8.09 8.85 9.29
CA SER A 71 -8.63 7.59 9.78
C SER A 71 -8.88 6.57 8.68
N ARG A 72 -9.08 7.01 7.43
CA ARG A 72 -9.30 6.12 6.30
C ARG A 72 -8.91 6.78 4.98
N ILE A 73 -8.27 6.02 4.13
CA ILE A 73 -8.00 6.35 2.74
C ILE A 73 -8.58 5.23 1.89
N LYS A 74 -9.43 5.61 0.93
CA LYS A 74 -10.06 4.68 0.03
C LYS A 74 -9.81 5.12 -1.41
N LEU A 75 -9.20 4.26 -2.21
CA LEU A 75 -9.07 4.41 -3.65
C LEU A 75 -10.01 3.44 -4.35
N THR A 76 -10.94 4.00 -5.10
CA THR A 76 -11.99 3.27 -5.80
C THR A 76 -11.79 3.39 -7.31
N LEU A 77 -11.73 2.25 -7.98
CA LEU A 77 -11.51 2.15 -9.41
C LEU A 77 -12.72 1.48 -10.05
N ASN A 78 -13.41 2.19 -10.96
CA ASN A 78 -14.66 1.74 -11.58
C ASN A 78 -15.73 1.28 -10.55
N GLY A 79 -15.79 1.94 -9.38
CA GLY A 79 -16.73 1.58 -8.31
C GLY A 79 -16.24 0.47 -7.36
N ASP A 80 -15.13 -0.20 -7.66
CA ASP A 80 -14.54 -1.24 -6.79
C ASP A 80 -13.41 -0.65 -5.94
N PRO A 81 -13.50 -0.69 -4.60
CA PRO A 81 -12.44 -0.23 -3.72
C PRO A 81 -11.23 -1.17 -3.79
N LYS A 82 -10.12 -0.64 -4.26
CA LYS A 82 -8.85 -1.36 -4.39
C LYS A 82 -7.91 -1.11 -3.23
N ILE A 83 -7.91 0.09 -2.67
CA ILE A 83 -7.19 0.42 -1.44
C ILE A 83 -8.20 0.91 -0.41
N ASP A 84 -8.15 0.32 0.77
CA ASP A 84 -8.96 0.68 1.92
C ASP A 84 -8.11 0.50 3.18
N ALA A 85 -7.53 1.58 3.68
CA ALA A 85 -6.63 1.56 4.82
C ALA A 85 -6.59 2.90 5.55
N SER A 86 -6.21 2.91 6.82
CA SER A 86 -5.88 4.14 7.56
C SER A 86 -4.45 4.62 7.25
N ALA A 87 -4.12 5.85 7.61
CA ALA A 87 -2.75 6.34 7.50
C ALA A 87 -1.77 5.49 8.32
N THR A 88 -2.19 5.02 9.49
CA THR A 88 -1.36 4.15 10.36
C THR A 88 -1.09 2.80 9.70
N GLU A 89 -2.09 2.19 9.07
CA GLU A 89 -1.96 0.93 8.35
C GLU A 89 -1.01 1.08 7.15
N LEU A 90 -1.19 2.12 6.34
CA LEU A 90 -0.30 2.41 5.22
C LEU A 90 1.14 2.65 5.67
N ALA A 91 1.33 3.41 6.75
CA ALA A 91 2.66 3.66 7.31
C ALA A 91 3.32 2.37 7.83
N ALA A 92 2.56 1.47 8.47
CA ALA A 92 3.08 0.21 8.96
C ALA A 92 3.48 -0.72 7.80
N ILE A 93 2.65 -0.82 6.76
CA ILE A 93 2.94 -1.59 5.55
C ILE A 93 4.20 -1.04 4.86
N ASP A 94 4.29 0.27 4.70
CA ASP A 94 5.44 0.89 4.04
C ASP A 94 6.74 0.70 4.81
N ARG A 95 6.72 0.89 6.12
CA ARG A 95 7.89 0.61 6.98
C ARG A 95 8.36 -0.83 6.86
N HIS A 96 7.44 -1.77 6.79
CA HIS A 96 7.78 -3.17 6.65
C HIS A 96 8.52 -3.45 5.33
N TRP A 97 7.99 -2.96 4.21
CA TRP A 97 8.54 -3.22 2.89
C TRP A 97 9.76 -2.37 2.53
N ARG A 98 9.83 -1.12 3.04
CA ARG A 98 10.81 -0.12 2.58
C ARG A 98 11.89 0.23 3.58
N THR A 99 12.11 -0.58 4.61
CA THR A 99 13.12 -0.34 5.64
C THR A 99 14.52 -0.07 5.08
N ARG A 100 14.86 -0.66 3.96
CA ARG A 100 16.16 -0.44 3.29
C ARG A 100 16.29 0.93 2.66
N ASN A 101 15.19 1.54 2.27
CA ASN A 101 15.20 2.81 1.56
C ASN A 101 14.95 4.01 2.49
N SER A 102 14.76 3.77 3.78
CA SER A 102 14.49 4.81 4.79
C SER A 102 13.36 5.77 4.41
N VAL A 103 12.47 5.35 3.50
CA VAL A 103 11.33 6.17 3.09
C VAL A 103 10.21 5.95 4.09
N ASP A 104 9.98 6.94 4.93
CA ASP A 104 8.79 6.99 5.77
C ASP A 104 7.63 7.58 4.94
N PRO A 105 6.51 6.88 4.75
CA PRO A 105 5.36 7.40 4.01
C PRO A 105 4.77 8.66 4.65
N VAL A 106 5.04 8.86 5.92
CA VAL A 106 4.70 10.05 6.71
C VAL A 106 5.98 10.84 7.04
N GLY A 107 7.01 10.75 6.19
CA GLY A 107 8.25 11.45 6.40
C GLY A 107 8.19 12.89 5.88
N HIS A 108 9.09 13.73 6.28
CA HIS A 108 9.37 15.06 5.73
C HIS A 108 8.17 15.99 5.53
N GLY A 109 7.65 16.53 6.64
CA GLY A 109 6.83 17.72 6.59
C GLY A 109 5.40 17.50 6.05
N GLY A 110 4.64 16.65 6.73
CA GLY A 110 3.19 16.61 6.49
C GLY A 110 2.73 15.85 5.26
N ILE A 111 3.57 14.98 4.68
CA ILE A 111 3.24 14.21 3.48
C ILE A 111 2.95 12.76 3.84
N LEU A 112 1.77 12.28 3.42
CA LEU A 112 1.43 10.86 3.39
C LEU A 112 1.45 10.39 1.94
N THR A 113 2.19 9.31 1.66
CA THR A 113 2.29 8.74 0.32
C THR A 113 1.56 7.41 0.25
N VAL A 114 0.66 7.28 -0.70
CA VAL A 114 0.01 6.02 -1.08
C VAL A 114 0.75 5.48 -2.29
N TRP A 115 1.51 4.42 -2.09
CA TRP A 115 2.28 3.80 -3.17
C TRP A 115 1.40 2.83 -3.95
N LEU A 116 1.40 3.01 -5.27
CA LEU A 116 0.70 2.16 -6.25
C LEU A 116 1.70 1.34 -7.08
N ALA A 117 2.98 1.54 -6.83
CA ALA A 117 4.13 0.85 -7.39
C ALA A 117 4.97 0.26 -6.25
N ARG A 118 6.00 -0.48 -6.56
CA ARG A 118 6.92 -1.08 -5.58
C ARG A 118 8.34 -0.56 -5.72
N PRO A 119 8.61 0.71 -5.39
CA PRO A 119 9.92 1.34 -5.58
C PRO A 119 11.05 0.68 -4.78
N GLU A 120 10.72 -0.16 -3.80
CA GLU A 120 11.69 -0.93 -2.99
C GLU A 120 12.33 -2.11 -3.75
N LEU A 121 11.74 -2.56 -4.85
CA LEU A 121 12.31 -3.64 -5.65
C LEU A 121 13.51 -3.16 -6.45
N GLN A 122 14.48 -4.05 -6.64
CA GLN A 122 15.72 -3.72 -7.34
C GLN A 122 15.56 -3.73 -8.87
N GLU A 123 14.64 -4.53 -9.37
CA GLU A 123 14.36 -4.68 -10.79
C GLU A 123 13.31 -3.66 -11.22
N ILE A 124 13.55 -3.01 -12.36
CA ILE A 124 12.68 -1.95 -12.91
C ILE A 124 11.28 -2.51 -13.18
N ASP A 125 11.20 -3.66 -13.81
CA ASP A 125 9.92 -4.31 -14.12
C ASP A 125 9.15 -4.66 -12.83
N GLY A 126 9.87 -4.99 -11.76
CA GLY A 126 9.28 -5.21 -10.44
C GLY A 126 8.79 -3.92 -9.78
N GLN A 127 9.52 -2.80 -9.99
CA GLN A 127 9.15 -1.51 -9.43
C GLN A 127 7.86 -0.98 -10.05
N ASP A 128 7.79 -0.95 -11.37
CA ASP A 128 6.72 -0.33 -12.14
C ASP A 128 5.58 -1.30 -12.50
N GLY A 129 5.85 -2.61 -12.47
CA GLY A 129 4.88 -3.63 -12.84
C GLY A 129 3.51 -3.54 -12.15
N PRO A 130 3.43 -3.21 -10.84
CA PRO A 130 2.16 -3.04 -10.15
C PRO A 130 1.59 -1.62 -10.23
N ALA A 131 2.22 -0.69 -10.97
CA ALA A 131 1.69 0.67 -11.12
C ALA A 131 0.30 0.66 -11.77
N TRP A 132 -0.55 1.60 -11.34
CA TRP A 132 -1.95 1.61 -11.76
C TRP A 132 -2.11 2.32 -13.11
N GLY A 133 -2.13 1.55 -14.21
CA GLY A 133 -2.54 2.03 -15.52
C GLY A 133 -4.03 2.38 -15.53
N THR A 134 -4.42 3.50 -16.08
CA THR A 134 -5.81 3.95 -16.12
C THR A 134 -6.31 4.31 -17.52
N ALA A 135 -5.63 3.82 -18.57
CA ALA A 135 -6.03 4.14 -19.94
C ALA A 135 -7.37 3.50 -20.35
N ASP A 136 -7.71 2.36 -19.74
CA ASP A 136 -8.96 1.60 -19.93
C ASP A 136 -9.93 1.72 -18.76
N VAL A 137 -9.68 2.65 -17.83
CA VAL A 137 -10.48 2.88 -16.63
C VAL A 137 -11.44 4.04 -16.85
N ASN A 138 -12.69 3.88 -16.42
CA ASN A 138 -13.72 4.92 -16.57
C ASN A 138 -13.70 5.94 -15.42
N SER A 139 -13.33 5.49 -14.20
CA SER A 139 -13.32 6.37 -13.02
C SER A 139 -12.30 5.93 -12.00
N LEU A 140 -11.63 6.89 -11.39
CA LEU A 140 -10.74 6.72 -10.23
C LEU A 140 -11.11 7.79 -9.21
N THR A 141 -11.50 7.35 -8.00
CA THR A 141 -11.93 8.25 -6.93
C THR A 141 -11.07 8.02 -5.69
N LEU A 142 -10.65 9.11 -5.07
CA LEU A 142 -9.96 9.12 -3.79
C LEU A 142 -10.88 9.72 -2.73
N ASP A 143 -11.14 8.94 -1.68
CA ASP A 143 -11.84 9.38 -0.48
C ASP A 143 -10.86 9.38 0.70
N VAL A 144 -10.84 10.47 1.46
CA VAL A 144 -10.04 10.63 2.66
C VAL A 144 -10.96 10.97 3.83
N THR A 145 -11.07 10.07 4.79
CA THR A 145 -11.87 10.30 6.01
C THR A 145 -10.99 10.86 7.10
N LEU A 146 -11.38 12.01 7.66
CA LEU A 146 -10.73 12.60 8.80
C LEU A 146 -11.43 12.22 10.11
N ALA A 147 -10.66 12.07 11.19
CA ALA A 147 -11.18 11.79 12.52
C ALA A 147 -12.07 12.94 13.03
N GLY A 148 -12.99 12.66 13.96
CA GLY A 148 -13.94 13.63 14.48
C GLY A 148 -13.29 14.82 15.21
N GLY A 149 -12.06 14.67 15.70
CA GLY A 149 -11.25 15.75 16.31
C GLY A 149 -10.13 16.27 15.42
N ALA A 150 -10.19 16.03 14.10
CA ALA A 150 -9.15 16.45 13.18
C ALA A 150 -9.03 17.98 13.11
N THR A 151 -7.78 18.45 13.09
CA THR A 151 -7.42 19.86 12.89
C THR A 151 -6.82 20.11 11.49
N ILE A 152 -6.68 19.08 10.68
CA ILE A 152 -6.30 19.21 9.27
C ILE A 152 -7.42 19.95 8.55
N ASP A 153 -7.08 21.08 7.93
CA ASP A 153 -8.02 21.97 7.25
C ASP A 153 -7.86 21.99 5.73
N SER A 154 -6.71 21.55 5.23
CA SER A 154 -6.48 21.41 3.81
C SER A 154 -5.52 20.26 3.47
N ILE A 155 -5.73 19.67 2.29
CA ILE A 155 -4.91 18.58 1.77
C ILE A 155 -4.61 18.89 0.30
N ASP A 156 -3.32 19.11 -0.01
CA ASP A 156 -2.83 19.26 -1.38
C ASP A 156 -2.50 17.86 -1.94
N LEU A 157 -3.10 17.53 -3.08
CA LEU A 157 -2.93 16.24 -3.73
C LEU A 157 -1.94 16.35 -4.89
N ARG A 158 -0.97 15.45 -4.92
CA ARG A 158 -0.06 15.29 -6.05
C ARG A 158 0.09 13.81 -6.39
N ALA A 159 0.51 13.54 -7.62
CA ALA A 159 0.81 12.17 -8.04
C ALA A 159 2.08 12.11 -8.88
N TRP A 160 2.80 11.00 -8.69
CA TRP A 160 3.83 10.56 -9.62
C TRP A 160 3.16 9.73 -10.71
N ILE A 161 3.24 10.22 -11.96
CA ILE A 161 2.58 9.59 -13.10
C ILE A 161 3.55 9.40 -14.27
N THR A 162 3.21 8.42 -15.09
CA THR A 162 3.80 8.22 -16.43
C THR A 162 2.71 8.25 -17.50
N LYS A 163 3.09 7.97 -18.75
CA LYS A 163 2.14 7.80 -19.85
C LYS A 163 1.12 6.72 -19.50
N GLY A 164 -0.14 6.95 -19.85
CA GLY A 164 -1.22 6.03 -19.55
C GLY A 164 -1.09 4.70 -20.28
N GLU A 165 -1.19 3.64 -19.49
CA GLU A 165 -1.25 2.25 -19.91
C GLU A 165 -2.56 1.62 -19.43
N PRO A 166 -3.02 0.51 -20.02
CA PRO A 166 -4.13 -0.26 -19.48
C PRO A 166 -3.83 -0.74 -18.06
N LEU A 167 -4.89 -1.02 -17.29
CA LEU A 167 -4.75 -1.57 -15.95
C LEU A 167 -4.16 -2.99 -16.03
N GLY A 168 -2.92 -3.11 -15.61
CA GLY A 168 -2.24 -4.38 -15.45
C GLY A 168 -2.42 -5.00 -14.06
N ARG A 169 -1.45 -5.84 -13.66
CA ARG A 169 -1.36 -6.29 -12.26
C ARG A 169 -1.19 -5.08 -11.36
N HIS A 170 -1.95 -5.02 -10.29
CA HIS A 170 -1.96 -3.87 -9.40
C HIS A 170 -2.08 -4.28 -7.94
N ILE A 171 -1.53 -3.45 -7.06
CA ILE A 171 -1.60 -3.68 -5.62
C ILE A 171 -3.00 -3.32 -5.13
N CYS A 172 -3.61 -4.24 -4.37
CA CYS A 172 -4.84 -3.99 -3.63
C CYS A 172 -4.56 -4.12 -2.14
N ILE A 173 -5.12 -3.23 -1.33
CA ILE A 173 -5.07 -3.29 0.13
C ILE A 173 -6.51 -3.40 0.61
N ARG A 174 -6.83 -4.51 1.23
CA ARG A 174 -8.16 -4.78 1.76
C ARG A 174 -8.08 -4.91 3.26
N ARG A 175 -9.03 -4.30 3.94
CA ARG A 175 -9.15 -4.36 5.38
C ARG A 175 -10.16 -5.42 5.79
N LEU A 176 -9.72 -6.33 6.65
CA LEU A 176 -10.59 -7.25 7.35
C LEU A 176 -10.58 -6.88 8.84
N THR A 177 -11.75 -6.74 9.45
CA THR A 177 -11.86 -6.49 10.88
C THR A 177 -12.50 -7.73 11.52
N ASP A 178 -11.80 -8.30 12.48
CA ASP A 178 -12.29 -9.42 13.27
C ASP A 178 -12.05 -9.16 14.76
N SER A 179 -12.80 -9.82 15.64
CA SER A 179 -12.69 -9.64 17.08
C SER A 179 -12.33 -10.95 17.75
N MET A 180 -11.44 -10.86 18.76
CA MET A 180 -11.14 -11.96 19.67
C MET A 180 -11.74 -11.62 21.03
N GLY A 181 -12.69 -12.45 21.50
CA GLY A 181 -13.34 -12.26 22.79
C GLY A 181 -12.56 -12.79 23.99
N ALA A 182 -11.57 -13.68 23.76
CA ALA A 182 -10.75 -14.31 24.80
C ALA A 182 -9.41 -14.79 24.23
N ALA A 183 -8.47 -15.12 25.11
CA ALA A 183 -7.24 -15.81 24.72
C ALA A 183 -7.58 -17.23 24.21
N GLY A 184 -6.95 -17.63 23.12
CA GLY A 184 -7.18 -18.93 22.48
C GLY A 184 -6.86 -18.88 20.99
N ASP A 185 -7.14 -19.98 20.31
CA ASP A 185 -6.94 -20.06 18.87
C ASP A 185 -8.05 -19.29 18.14
N LYS A 186 -7.66 -18.45 17.20
CA LYS A 186 -8.57 -17.75 16.32
C LYS A 186 -8.36 -18.24 14.89
N VAL A 187 -9.41 -18.82 14.34
CA VAL A 187 -9.44 -19.20 12.92
C VAL A 187 -10.07 -18.07 12.13
N VAL A 188 -9.35 -17.56 11.14
CA VAL A 188 -9.85 -16.62 10.13
C VAL A 188 -9.92 -17.39 8.82
N SER A 189 -11.13 -17.81 8.44
CA SER A 189 -11.37 -18.69 7.29
C SER A 189 -11.77 -17.95 6.03
N ASP A 190 -12.09 -16.65 6.15
CA ASP A 190 -12.74 -15.91 5.08
C ASP A 190 -11.86 -14.77 4.58
N PHE A 191 -10.68 -15.12 4.07
CA PHE A 191 -9.92 -14.18 3.26
C PHE A 191 -10.65 -14.07 1.92
N GLN A 192 -11.64 -13.15 1.87
CA GLN A 192 -12.39 -12.92 0.65
C GLN A 192 -11.43 -12.56 -0.49
N ASN A 193 -11.10 -13.56 -1.28
CA ASN A 193 -10.52 -13.35 -2.59
C ASN A 193 -11.67 -13.33 -3.62
N PRO A 194 -12.25 -12.16 -3.93
CA PRO A 194 -13.43 -12.07 -4.80
C PRO A 194 -13.13 -12.49 -6.25
N ASN A 195 -11.87 -12.58 -6.61
CA ASN A 195 -11.42 -13.01 -7.93
C ASN A 195 -10.25 -13.98 -7.78
N ALA A 196 -10.32 -15.13 -8.41
CA ALA A 196 -9.24 -16.12 -8.47
C ALA A 196 -7.92 -15.59 -9.10
N GLU A 197 -7.96 -14.36 -9.63
CA GLU A 197 -6.80 -13.69 -10.24
C GLU A 197 -5.92 -12.93 -9.22
N TYR A 198 -6.37 -12.74 -7.97
CA TYR A 198 -5.57 -12.06 -6.96
C TYR A 198 -4.61 -13.02 -6.27
N GLN A 199 -3.36 -12.60 -6.16
CA GLN A 199 -2.33 -13.29 -5.41
C GLN A 199 -2.11 -12.57 -4.07
N LEU A 200 -2.05 -13.33 -2.97
CA LEU A 200 -1.79 -12.78 -1.65
C LEU A 200 -0.31 -12.44 -1.52
N LEU A 201 0.01 -11.14 -1.47
CA LEU A 201 1.38 -10.67 -1.31
C LEU A 201 1.84 -10.68 0.15
N ALA A 202 0.96 -10.28 1.06
CA ALA A 202 1.23 -10.26 2.49
C ALA A 202 -0.06 -10.16 3.30
N LEU A 203 0.03 -10.59 4.55
CA LEU A 203 -0.96 -10.35 5.58
C LEU A 203 -0.35 -9.44 6.66
N HIS A 204 -1.02 -8.34 6.97
CA HIS A 204 -0.61 -7.39 7.99
C HIS A 204 -1.66 -7.36 9.09
N ILE A 205 -1.28 -7.80 10.29
CA ILE A 205 -2.19 -7.91 11.44
C ILE A 205 -1.90 -6.77 12.41
N ASP A 206 -2.85 -5.88 12.61
CA ASP A 206 -2.79 -4.84 13.63
C ASP A 206 -3.16 -5.42 15.00
N LYS A 207 -2.25 -5.30 15.97
CA LYS A 207 -2.40 -5.75 17.35
C LYS A 207 -2.67 -4.61 18.33
N SER A 208 -2.84 -3.38 17.85
CA SER A 208 -2.98 -2.19 18.70
C SER A 208 -4.26 -2.20 19.54
N GLY A 209 -5.27 -2.98 19.15
CA GLY A 209 -6.56 -3.10 19.83
C GLY A 209 -6.58 -3.89 21.13
N GLY A 210 -5.45 -4.03 21.82
CA GLY A 210 -5.38 -4.73 23.13
C GLY A 210 -4.83 -6.15 23.10
N LEU A 211 -4.53 -6.69 21.93
CA LEU A 211 -3.92 -8.03 21.79
C LEU A 211 -2.42 -8.03 22.11
N GLY A 212 -1.79 -6.87 22.21
CA GLY A 212 -0.39 -6.71 22.60
C GLY A 212 0.56 -7.64 21.83
N ASN A 213 1.55 -8.20 22.51
CA ASN A 213 2.46 -9.21 21.95
C ASN A 213 1.92 -10.65 22.06
N LEU A 214 0.61 -10.85 22.05
CA LEU A 214 -0.03 -12.11 22.43
C LEU A 214 -0.19 -13.12 21.27
N ILE A 215 0.20 -12.77 20.03
CA ILE A 215 0.28 -13.78 18.97
C ILE A 215 1.54 -14.59 19.19
N THR A 216 1.37 -15.81 19.68
CA THR A 216 2.48 -16.72 20.00
C THR A 216 2.82 -17.64 18.84
N ALA A 217 1.82 -18.05 18.05
CA ALA A 217 1.98 -18.90 16.90
C ALA A 217 0.99 -18.49 15.80
N ILE A 218 1.32 -18.82 14.57
CA ILE A 218 0.49 -18.59 13.39
C ILE A 218 0.53 -19.84 12.54
N THR A 219 -0.65 -20.30 12.13
CA THR A 219 -0.80 -21.36 11.13
C THR A 219 -1.52 -20.78 9.92
N LEU A 220 -0.93 -20.92 8.75
CA LEU A 220 -1.54 -20.54 7.48
C LEU A 220 -1.84 -21.80 6.68
N LYS A 221 -3.07 -21.92 6.17
CA LYS A 221 -3.49 -23.01 5.30
C LYS A 221 -4.05 -22.46 4.01
N ALA A 222 -3.58 -22.98 2.89
CA ALA A 222 -4.11 -22.74 1.56
C ALA A 222 -4.58 -24.07 0.97
N ASP A 223 -5.82 -24.12 0.48
CA ASP A 223 -6.43 -25.34 -0.11
C ASP A 223 -6.26 -26.60 0.76
N GLN A 224 -6.45 -26.45 2.08
CA GLN A 224 -6.24 -27.49 3.10
C GLN A 224 -4.77 -27.92 3.31
N ASN A 225 -3.84 -27.40 2.53
CA ASN A 225 -2.42 -27.59 2.76
C ASN A 225 -1.91 -26.58 3.79
N GLU A 226 -1.06 -27.05 4.69
CA GLU A 226 -0.42 -26.20 5.67
C GLU A 226 0.83 -25.59 5.02
N GLU A 227 0.72 -24.30 4.65
CA GLU A 227 1.80 -23.52 4.03
C GLU A 227 2.77 -22.98 5.05
N TRP A 228 2.27 -22.79 6.26
CA TRP A 228 3.04 -22.26 7.36
C TRP A 228 2.47 -22.71 8.70
N ASP A 229 3.34 -23.18 9.59
CA ASP A 229 3.01 -23.43 11.00
C ASP A 229 4.21 -23.13 11.89
N GLY A 230 4.00 -22.40 12.96
CA GLY A 230 5.04 -22.23 13.95
C GLY A 230 4.97 -20.99 14.83
N PRO A 231 5.91 -20.90 15.77
CA PRO A 231 6.04 -19.75 16.65
C PRO A 231 6.32 -18.47 15.87
N TYR A 232 5.67 -17.37 16.26
CA TYR A 232 5.85 -16.07 15.63
C TYR A 232 7.30 -15.57 15.65
N ALA A 233 8.07 -15.89 16.69
CA ALA A 233 9.49 -15.53 16.78
C ALA A 233 10.33 -16.14 15.64
N ASN A 234 9.98 -17.34 15.18
CA ASN A 234 10.69 -17.99 14.07
C ASN A 234 10.45 -17.26 12.75
N LEU A 235 9.24 -16.70 12.56
CA LEU A 235 8.91 -15.86 11.41
C LEU A 235 9.77 -14.62 11.36
N GLN A 236 9.92 -13.92 12.47
CA GLN A 236 10.76 -12.74 12.56
C GLN A 236 12.21 -13.04 12.18
N ALA A 237 12.75 -14.16 12.70
CA ALA A 237 14.11 -14.60 12.38
C ALA A 237 14.28 -14.94 10.90
N LEU A 238 13.25 -15.51 10.26
CA LEU A 238 13.29 -15.87 8.84
C LEU A 238 13.29 -14.63 7.94
N PHE A 239 12.55 -13.57 8.29
CA PHE A 239 12.41 -12.40 7.43
C PHE A 239 13.50 -11.34 7.65
N ALA A 240 14.15 -11.31 8.80
CA ALA A 240 15.20 -10.36 9.11
C ALA A 240 16.37 -10.33 8.08
N PRO A 241 16.88 -11.47 7.56
CA PRO A 241 17.93 -11.46 6.55
C PRO A 241 17.53 -10.79 5.22
N TYR A 242 16.24 -10.71 4.93
CA TYR A 242 15.72 -10.04 3.74
C TYR A 242 15.48 -8.54 3.94
N GLY A 243 15.83 -8.01 5.11
CA GLY A 243 15.64 -6.61 5.46
C GLY A 243 14.20 -6.23 5.70
N LEU A 244 13.31 -7.21 5.89
CA LEU A 244 11.92 -6.99 6.26
C LEU A 244 11.84 -6.81 7.78
N THR A 245 11.29 -5.69 8.22
CA THR A 245 11.25 -5.32 9.63
C THR A 245 9.85 -5.47 10.19
N GLN A 246 9.73 -6.04 11.37
CA GLN A 246 8.49 -6.02 12.11
C GLN A 246 8.27 -4.63 12.73
N VAL A 247 7.10 -4.06 12.51
CA VAL A 247 6.72 -2.78 13.10
C VAL A 247 6.06 -3.03 14.45
N ALA A 248 6.33 -2.18 15.44
CA ALA A 248 5.71 -2.30 16.76
C ALA A 248 4.18 -2.36 16.65
N ASN A 249 3.55 -3.22 17.42
CA ASN A 249 2.12 -3.51 17.41
C ASN A 249 1.57 -4.17 16.13
N TRP A 250 2.43 -4.56 15.21
CA TRP A 250 2.05 -5.22 13.98
C TRP A 250 2.69 -6.60 13.87
N THR A 251 2.02 -7.49 13.17
CA THR A 251 2.58 -8.76 12.70
C THR A 251 2.48 -8.76 11.20
N HIS A 252 3.61 -8.88 10.53
CA HIS A 252 3.69 -8.90 9.08
C HIS A 252 4.08 -10.29 8.60
N LEU A 253 3.30 -10.83 7.68
CA LEU A 253 3.51 -12.12 7.03
C LEU A 253 3.68 -11.89 5.52
N PRO A 254 4.89 -11.61 5.04
CA PRO A 254 5.14 -11.40 3.63
C PRO A 254 5.28 -12.75 2.91
N PHE A 255 4.41 -13.03 1.97
CA PHE A 255 4.47 -14.22 1.14
C PHE A 255 5.32 -14.00 -0.12
N ALA A 256 5.39 -12.77 -0.59
CA ALA A 256 6.13 -12.37 -1.78
C ALA A 256 7.55 -11.86 -1.50
N PHE A 257 8.22 -12.35 -0.45
CA PHE A 257 9.52 -11.80 -0.02
C PHE A 257 10.69 -12.09 -0.98
N ARG A 258 10.53 -12.95 -1.96
CA ARG A 258 11.49 -13.21 -3.05
C ARG A 258 10.94 -12.82 -4.42
N GLY A 259 9.95 -11.93 -4.48
CA GLY A 259 9.30 -11.57 -5.74
C GLY A 259 8.35 -12.64 -6.28
N ARG A 260 8.11 -13.72 -5.51
CA ARG A 260 7.14 -14.76 -5.85
C ARG A 260 5.99 -14.70 -4.84
N PRO A 261 4.81 -14.23 -5.25
CA PRO A 261 3.61 -14.33 -4.42
C PRO A 261 3.24 -15.80 -4.24
N LEU A 262 2.52 -16.13 -3.18
CA LEU A 262 1.87 -17.43 -3.09
C LEU A 262 0.81 -17.50 -4.19
N ASP A 263 0.90 -18.54 -5.00
CA ASP A 263 -0.18 -18.91 -5.91
C ASP A 263 -1.32 -19.46 -5.05
N SER A 264 -2.45 -18.78 -5.09
CA SER A 264 -3.68 -19.16 -4.37
C SER A 264 -4.53 -20.06 -5.23
#